data_0ca34a88dc5d8be57b883be9ba4f0a76
#
_entry.id   0ca34a88dc5d8be57b883be9ba4f0a76
#
_cell.length_a   1.000
_cell.length_b   1.000
_cell.length_c   1.000
_cell.angle_alpha   90.00
_cell.angle_beta   90.00
_cell.angle_gamma   90.00
#
_symmetry.space_group_name_H-M   'P 1'
#
loop_
_entity.id
_entity.type
_entity.pdbx_description
1 polymer ?
#
loop_
_entity_poly.entity_id
_entity_poly.type
_entity_poly.pdbx_seq_one_letter_code
_entity_poly.pdbx_strand_id
1 'polypeptide(L)'
;QSLMLMLNNVDMVGISPYVEHFTGFPITDGNLTFRSQNVVSDGSLSGINQFGTYNFKLGKRDKSLDPEIKLPLRLAVWVLTDKDEHIDIDLPVSGHLDSPKFSYGKVIMKAVGGLMLKIAISPFELMAGNKQDAFQQIDIDLLEAGLSSEHYARLDKMAEALKEDNTLRVRLTQRVNYKSAAQRIANLNLKVA
;
A
#
# COMPACT_ATOMS: atom_id res chain seq x y z
N GLN A 1 -10.69 -29.42 10.12
CA GLN A 1 -11.74 -28.44 10.42
C GLN A 1 -11.53 -27.22 9.55
N SER A 2 -12.62 -26.63 9.03
CA SER A 2 -12.56 -25.39 8.26
C SER A 2 -13.36 -24.30 8.98
N LEU A 3 -12.82 -23.09 8.99
CA LEU A 3 -13.47 -21.91 9.51
C LEU A 3 -13.55 -20.87 8.38
N MET A 4 -14.74 -20.36 8.14
CA MET A 4 -14.98 -19.25 7.24
C MET A 4 -15.65 -18.12 7.99
N LEU A 5 -15.12 -16.91 7.86
CA LEU A 5 -15.70 -15.68 8.39
C LEU A 5 -15.82 -14.67 7.27
N MET A 6 -16.94 -13.98 7.19
CA MET A 6 -17.17 -12.89 6.25
C MET A 6 -17.80 -11.71 6.96
N LEU A 7 -17.20 -10.56 6.80
CA LEU A 7 -17.73 -9.26 7.21
C LEU A 7 -17.88 -8.40 5.96
N ASN A 8 -19.01 -7.74 5.81
CA ASN A 8 -19.25 -6.89 4.66
C ASN A 8 -19.65 -5.49 5.11
N ASN A 9 -19.03 -4.50 4.50
CA ASN A 9 -19.38 -3.09 4.67
C ASN A 9 -19.39 -2.62 6.13
N VAL A 10 -18.37 -2.99 6.89
CA VAL A 10 -18.22 -2.58 8.30
C VAL A 10 -17.65 -1.18 8.33
N ASP A 11 -18.33 -0.25 9.03
CA ASP A 11 -17.81 1.11 9.26
C ASP A 11 -16.53 1.05 10.10
N MET A 12 -15.43 1.54 9.54
CA MET A 12 -14.12 1.51 10.18
C MET A 12 -13.94 2.65 11.20
N VAL A 13 -14.74 3.71 11.13
CA VAL A 13 -14.67 4.81 12.10
C VAL A 13 -14.99 4.29 13.50
N GLY A 14 -15.92 3.33 13.61
CA GLY A 14 -16.28 2.71 14.89
C GLY A 14 -15.13 1.99 15.58
N ILE A 15 -14.14 1.49 14.84
CA ILE A 15 -12.95 0.82 15.40
C ILE A 15 -11.74 1.76 15.51
N SER A 16 -11.90 3.04 15.12
CA SER A 16 -10.82 4.03 15.11
C SER A 16 -10.07 4.13 16.43
N PRO A 17 -10.71 4.21 17.62
CA PRO A 17 -9.99 4.34 18.88
C PRO A 17 -9.02 3.17 19.13
N TYR A 18 -9.41 1.96 18.71
CA TYR A 18 -8.56 0.78 18.83
C TYR A 18 -7.35 0.88 17.90
N VAL A 19 -7.57 1.22 16.63
CA VAL A 19 -6.50 1.35 15.64
C VAL A 19 -5.54 2.48 16.01
N GLU A 20 -6.06 3.61 16.46
CA GLU A 20 -5.26 4.76 16.90
C GLU A 20 -4.34 4.42 18.07
N HIS A 21 -4.83 3.67 19.05
CA HIS A 21 -4.01 3.22 20.18
C HIS A 21 -2.75 2.47 19.72
N PHE A 22 -2.87 1.57 18.73
CA PHE A 22 -1.75 0.75 18.25
C PHE A 22 -0.88 1.44 17.21
N THR A 23 -1.42 2.39 16.45
CA THR A 23 -0.76 2.97 15.28
C THR A 23 -0.44 4.44 15.42
N GLY A 24 -1.11 5.12 16.33
CA GLY A 24 -1.08 6.57 16.48
C GLY A 24 -1.89 7.32 15.43
N PHE A 25 -2.66 6.63 14.58
CA PHE A 25 -3.48 7.25 13.55
C PHE A 25 -4.96 6.89 13.74
N PRO A 26 -5.85 7.88 13.92
CA PRO A 26 -7.28 7.62 13.87
C PRO A 26 -7.74 7.31 12.45
N ILE A 27 -8.79 6.50 12.33
CA ILE A 27 -9.52 6.31 11.09
C ILE A 27 -10.61 7.36 11.01
N THR A 28 -10.66 8.12 9.92
CA THR A 28 -11.65 9.19 9.73
C THR A 28 -12.73 8.82 8.73
N ASP A 29 -12.51 7.82 7.90
CA ASP A 29 -13.45 7.33 6.90
C ASP A 29 -13.05 5.92 6.44
N GLY A 30 -13.99 5.16 5.90
CA GLY A 30 -13.74 3.87 5.27
C GLY A 30 -14.69 2.76 5.69
N ASN A 31 -14.95 1.88 4.74
CA ASN A 31 -15.72 0.66 4.94
C ASN A 31 -14.84 -0.56 4.69
N LEU A 32 -14.97 -1.58 5.55
CA LEU A 32 -14.21 -2.82 5.50
C LEU A 32 -15.07 -3.97 4.99
N THR A 33 -14.53 -4.70 4.05
CA THR A 33 -14.94 -6.07 3.72
C THR A 33 -13.83 -7.02 4.12
N PHE A 34 -14.14 -8.03 4.88
CA PHE A 34 -13.18 -9.02 5.34
C PHE A 34 -13.66 -10.43 5.05
N ARG A 35 -12.81 -11.23 4.44
CA ARG A 35 -13.04 -12.67 4.24
C ARG A 35 -11.87 -13.44 4.81
N SER A 36 -12.20 -14.45 5.59
CA SER A 36 -11.23 -15.35 6.20
C SER A 36 -11.62 -16.78 5.88
N GLN A 37 -10.70 -17.53 5.29
CA GLN A 37 -10.86 -18.96 5.02
C GLN A 37 -9.65 -19.66 5.61
N ASN A 38 -9.87 -20.40 6.67
CA ASN A 38 -8.81 -21.11 7.39
C ASN A 38 -9.15 -22.59 7.51
N VAL A 39 -8.15 -23.41 7.34
CA VAL A 39 -8.24 -24.87 7.50
C VAL A 39 -7.25 -25.28 8.59
N VAL A 40 -7.72 -26.09 9.49
CA VAL A 40 -6.89 -26.77 10.49
C VAL A 40 -6.90 -28.26 10.19
N SER A 41 -5.73 -28.82 9.93
CA SER A 41 -5.50 -30.25 9.71
C SER A 41 -4.21 -30.65 10.39
N ASP A 42 -4.26 -31.77 11.13
CA ASP A 42 -3.10 -32.35 11.80
C ASP A 42 -2.29 -31.35 12.62
N GLY A 43 -2.99 -30.52 13.40
CA GLY A 43 -2.37 -29.46 14.20
C GLY A 43 -1.78 -28.29 13.40
N SER A 44 -1.93 -28.28 12.08
CA SER A 44 -1.47 -27.20 11.21
C SER A 44 -2.62 -26.31 10.80
N LEU A 45 -2.43 -24.99 10.95
CA LEU A 45 -3.28 -23.92 10.44
C LEU A 45 -2.76 -23.47 9.07
N SER A 46 -3.65 -23.39 8.11
CA SER A 46 -3.37 -22.75 6.80
C SER A 46 -4.61 -22.00 6.35
N GLY A 47 -4.44 -20.81 5.80
CA GLY A 47 -5.56 -20.02 5.31
C GLY A 47 -5.14 -18.74 4.63
N ILE A 48 -6.16 -18.08 4.10
CA ILE A 48 -6.02 -16.76 3.48
C ILE A 48 -7.04 -15.80 4.10
N ASN A 49 -6.61 -14.60 4.39
CA ASN A 49 -7.44 -13.53 4.90
C ASN A 49 -7.39 -12.38 3.89
N GLN A 50 -8.53 -12.00 3.38
CA GLN A 50 -8.68 -10.94 2.40
C GLN A 50 -9.29 -9.72 3.08
N PHE A 51 -8.60 -8.60 3.01
CA PHE A 51 -9.06 -7.30 3.47
C PHE A 51 -9.31 -6.42 2.27
N GLY A 52 -10.56 -6.00 2.11
CA GLY A 52 -10.92 -4.98 1.15
C GLY A 52 -11.42 -3.74 1.89
N THR A 53 -10.92 -2.55 1.54
CA THR A 53 -11.47 -1.31 2.05
C THR A 53 -11.85 -0.38 0.91
N TYR A 54 -12.86 0.43 1.15
CA TYR A 54 -13.28 1.50 0.25
C TYR A 54 -13.26 2.82 0.98
N ASN A 55 -12.73 3.87 0.32
CA ASN A 55 -12.64 5.25 0.84
C ASN A 55 -11.93 5.35 2.20
N PHE A 56 -10.89 4.53 2.41
CA PHE A 56 -10.17 4.48 3.67
C PHE A 56 -9.29 5.71 3.88
N LYS A 57 -9.51 6.42 5.00
CA LYS A 57 -8.78 7.64 5.33
C LYS A 57 -8.24 7.61 6.75
N LEU A 58 -6.98 7.98 6.87
CA LEU A 58 -6.33 8.21 8.16
C LEU A 58 -6.35 9.69 8.52
N GLY A 59 -6.68 9.98 9.76
CA GLY A 59 -6.56 11.32 10.34
C GLY A 59 -5.11 11.72 10.62
N LYS A 60 -4.93 12.85 11.27
CA LYS A 60 -3.60 13.30 11.71
C LYS A 60 -3.08 12.37 12.81
N ARG A 61 -1.77 12.09 12.75
CA ARG A 61 -1.11 11.29 13.79
C ARG A 61 -1.21 11.99 15.14
N ASP A 62 -1.64 11.27 16.14
CA ASP A 62 -1.53 11.72 17.52
C ASP A 62 -0.08 11.53 18.00
N LYS A 63 0.62 12.65 18.18
CA LYS A 63 2.02 12.66 18.63
C LYS A 63 2.18 12.42 20.13
N SER A 64 1.08 12.44 20.89
CA SER A 64 1.09 12.15 22.33
C SER A 64 1.15 10.65 22.61
N LEU A 65 0.77 9.82 21.64
CA LEU A 65 0.82 8.37 21.73
C LEU A 65 2.21 7.85 21.35
N ASP A 66 2.67 6.83 22.07
CA ASP A 66 3.81 5.99 21.66
C ASP A 66 3.28 4.62 21.15
N PRO A 67 2.91 4.54 19.88
CA PRO A 67 2.25 3.36 19.33
C PRO A 67 3.20 2.17 19.28
N GLU A 68 2.65 0.98 19.52
CA GLU A 68 3.39 -0.28 19.40
C GLU A 68 3.86 -0.54 17.98
N ILE A 69 3.07 -0.10 17.00
CA ILE A 69 3.31 -0.30 15.58
C ILE A 69 3.88 0.98 14.97
N LYS A 70 5.19 1.02 14.78
CA LYS A 70 5.89 2.16 14.15
C LYS A 70 6.10 1.88 12.66
N LEU A 71 5.02 2.01 11.88
CA LEU A 71 5.01 1.75 10.45
C LEU A 71 4.64 3.00 9.66
N PRO A 72 5.12 3.16 8.42
CA PRO A 72 4.76 4.28 7.55
C PRO A 72 3.35 4.09 6.97
N LEU A 73 2.31 4.12 7.84
CA LEU A 73 0.94 3.77 7.46
C LEU A 73 0.37 4.67 6.36
N ARG A 74 0.69 5.96 6.36
CA ARG A 74 0.22 6.85 5.29
C ARG A 74 0.81 6.48 3.94
N LEU A 75 2.10 6.14 3.91
CA LEU A 75 2.72 5.63 2.71
C LEU A 75 2.08 4.31 2.27
N ALA A 76 1.82 3.40 3.22
CA ALA A 76 1.18 2.14 2.93
C ALA A 76 -0.22 2.33 2.35
N VAL A 77 -1.04 3.17 2.97
CA VAL A 77 -2.38 3.50 2.47
C VAL A 77 -2.29 4.10 1.07
N TRP A 78 -1.40 5.08 0.86
CA TRP A 78 -1.23 5.70 -0.44
C TRP A 78 -0.78 4.70 -1.53
N VAL A 79 0.17 3.81 -1.22
CA VAL A 79 0.67 2.79 -2.15
C VAL A 79 -0.41 1.77 -2.50
N LEU A 80 -1.21 1.36 -1.52
CA LEU A 80 -2.20 0.30 -1.67
C LEU A 80 -3.54 0.78 -2.23
N THR A 81 -3.83 2.08 -2.11
CA THR A 81 -5.08 2.65 -2.64
C THR A 81 -5.02 2.71 -4.17
N ASP A 82 -5.99 2.09 -4.82
CA ASP A 82 -6.14 2.16 -6.26
C ASP A 82 -6.86 3.45 -6.72
N LYS A 83 -7.06 3.57 -8.04
CA LYS A 83 -7.75 4.74 -8.66
C LYS A 83 -9.22 4.86 -8.25
N ASP A 84 -9.84 3.79 -7.80
CA ASP A 84 -11.26 3.72 -7.43
C ASP A 84 -11.42 3.78 -5.88
N GLU A 85 -10.37 4.24 -5.18
CA GLU A 85 -10.28 4.37 -3.71
C GLU A 85 -10.42 3.04 -2.95
N HIS A 86 -10.07 1.92 -3.58
CA HIS A 86 -10.03 0.62 -2.95
C HIS A 86 -8.62 0.24 -2.50
N ILE A 87 -8.55 -0.49 -1.40
CA ILE A 87 -7.37 -1.22 -0.96
C ILE A 87 -7.77 -2.68 -0.83
N ASP A 88 -7.08 -3.56 -1.55
CA ASP A 88 -7.26 -5.00 -1.45
C ASP A 88 -5.96 -5.66 -1.01
N ILE A 89 -6.01 -6.44 0.09
CA ILE A 89 -4.86 -7.09 0.68
C ILE A 89 -5.18 -8.55 0.96
N ASP A 90 -4.36 -9.44 0.40
CA ASP A 90 -4.36 -10.85 0.74
C ASP A 90 -3.29 -11.15 1.79
N LEU A 91 -3.69 -11.63 2.95
CA LEU A 91 -2.82 -12.03 4.05
C LEU A 91 -2.88 -13.55 4.24
N PRO A 92 -1.96 -14.30 3.63
CA PRO A 92 -1.83 -15.71 3.91
C PRO A 92 -1.36 -15.92 5.35
N VAL A 93 -1.98 -16.86 6.05
CA VAL A 93 -1.58 -17.26 7.40
C VAL A 93 -1.26 -18.75 7.43
N SER A 94 -0.23 -19.11 8.18
CA SER A 94 0.12 -20.52 8.41
C SER A 94 0.86 -20.67 9.73
N GLY A 95 0.70 -21.82 10.38
CA GLY A 95 1.37 -22.12 11.62
C GLY A 95 0.96 -23.47 12.19
N HIS A 96 1.73 -23.99 13.16
CA HIS A 96 1.42 -25.19 13.90
C HIS A 96 0.75 -24.83 15.23
N LEU A 97 -0.48 -25.28 15.44
CA LEU A 97 -1.28 -25.00 16.64
C LEU A 97 -0.70 -25.69 17.89
N ASP A 98 -0.06 -26.85 17.70
CA ASP A 98 0.52 -27.64 18.77
C ASP A 98 1.84 -27.06 19.31
N SER A 99 2.33 -25.97 18.69
CA SER A 99 3.51 -25.28 19.20
C SER A 99 3.17 -24.53 20.48
N PRO A 100 3.93 -24.72 21.58
CA PRO A 100 3.71 -23.97 22.82
C PRO A 100 3.80 -22.44 22.67
N LYS A 101 4.43 -22.00 21.60
CA LYS A 101 4.61 -20.57 21.27
C LYS A 101 3.62 -20.09 20.21
N PHE A 102 2.68 -20.92 19.79
CA PHE A 102 1.70 -20.51 18.80
C PHE A 102 0.82 -19.39 19.34
N SER A 103 0.66 -18.36 18.56
CA SER A 103 -0.26 -17.26 18.83
C SER A 103 -0.82 -16.76 17.49
N TYR A 104 -2.14 -16.83 17.34
CA TYR A 104 -2.83 -16.38 16.15
C TYR A 104 -2.49 -14.90 15.84
N GLY A 105 -2.50 -14.05 16.87
CA GLY A 105 -2.13 -12.65 16.74
C GLY A 105 -0.69 -12.45 16.23
N LYS A 106 0.27 -13.25 16.68
CA LYS A 106 1.64 -13.18 16.20
C LYS A 106 1.77 -13.58 14.72
N VAL A 107 0.99 -14.58 14.30
CA VAL A 107 0.97 -15.00 12.88
C VAL A 107 0.43 -13.90 11.99
N ILE A 108 -0.68 -13.28 12.39
CA ILE A 108 -1.26 -12.13 11.67
C ILE A 108 -0.28 -10.95 11.66
N MET A 109 0.29 -10.60 12.82
CA MET A 109 1.26 -9.49 12.92
C MET A 109 2.51 -9.73 12.07
N LYS A 110 2.96 -10.97 11.96
CA LYS A 110 4.08 -11.33 11.06
C LYS A 110 3.69 -11.13 9.59
N ALA A 111 2.49 -11.51 9.19
CA ALA A 111 2.00 -11.33 7.82
C ALA A 111 1.88 -9.83 7.47
N VAL A 112 1.26 -9.05 8.36
CA VAL A 112 1.14 -7.58 8.21
C VAL A 112 2.52 -6.93 8.21
N GLY A 113 3.41 -7.29 9.12
CA GLY A 113 4.77 -6.76 9.18
C GLY A 113 5.57 -7.07 7.92
N GLY A 114 5.40 -8.27 7.35
CA GLY A 114 6.01 -8.64 6.07
C GLY A 114 5.50 -7.80 4.90
N LEU A 115 4.20 -7.53 4.85
CA LEU A 115 3.61 -6.63 3.85
C LEU A 115 4.17 -5.21 3.99
N MET A 116 4.16 -4.66 5.20
CA MET A 116 4.67 -3.32 5.48
C MET A 116 6.16 -3.17 5.17
N LEU A 117 6.95 -4.21 5.45
CA LEU A 117 8.36 -4.21 5.10
C LEU A 117 8.55 -4.15 3.58
N LYS A 118 7.75 -4.88 2.80
CA LYS A 118 7.79 -4.79 1.33
C LYS A 118 7.43 -3.40 0.84
N ILE A 119 6.41 -2.77 1.42
CA ILE A 119 6.03 -1.39 1.10
C ILE A 119 7.17 -0.42 1.40
N ALA A 120 7.83 -0.57 2.54
CA ALA A 120 8.92 0.32 2.95
C ALA A 120 10.20 0.15 2.11
N ILE A 121 10.52 -1.09 1.68
CA ILE A 121 11.73 -1.39 0.89
C ILE A 121 11.48 -1.11 -0.59
N SER A 122 10.33 -1.49 -1.12
CA SER A 122 9.99 -1.36 -2.54
C SER A 122 8.51 -1.03 -2.72
N PRO A 123 8.11 0.20 -2.37
CA PRO A 123 6.72 0.62 -2.54
C PRO A 123 6.26 0.48 -4.00
N PHE A 124 7.18 0.66 -4.94
CA PHE A 124 6.90 0.61 -6.37
C PHE A 124 6.68 -0.80 -6.91
N GLU A 125 7.27 -1.84 -6.32
CA GLU A 125 7.03 -3.23 -6.74
C GLU A 125 5.62 -3.70 -6.35
N LEU A 126 5.10 -3.26 -5.21
CA LEU A 126 3.74 -3.57 -4.78
C LEU A 126 2.68 -2.88 -5.65
N MET A 127 2.97 -1.67 -6.10
CA MET A 127 2.11 -0.94 -7.02
C MET A 127 2.12 -1.53 -8.44
N ALA A 128 3.17 -2.28 -8.80
CA ALA A 128 3.33 -2.93 -10.10
C ALA A 128 2.47 -4.20 -10.28
N GLY A 129 1.87 -4.74 -9.22
CA GLY A 129 1.17 -6.04 -9.25
C GLY A 129 0.02 -6.19 -10.24
N ASN A 130 -0.58 -5.08 -10.74
CA ASN A 130 -1.54 -5.09 -11.85
C ASN A 130 -1.50 -3.84 -12.74
N LYS A 131 -0.60 -2.89 -12.46
CA LYS A 131 -0.42 -1.66 -13.27
C LYS A 131 1.07 -1.36 -13.32
N GLN A 132 1.80 -2.12 -14.14
CA GLN A 132 3.24 -2.03 -14.31
C GLN A 132 3.78 -0.63 -14.66
N ASP A 133 2.92 0.34 -14.98
CA ASP A 133 3.35 1.60 -15.57
C ASP A 133 3.14 2.85 -14.68
N ALA A 134 2.37 2.78 -13.59
CA ALA A 134 1.91 4.02 -12.98
C ALA A 134 2.91 4.73 -12.05
N PHE A 135 3.89 4.00 -11.46
CA PHE A 135 4.75 4.60 -10.42
C PHE A 135 6.24 4.22 -10.50
N GLN A 136 6.59 3.23 -11.30
CA GLN A 136 8.01 2.93 -11.57
C GLN A 136 8.62 3.94 -12.54
N GLN A 137 7.79 4.60 -13.32
CA GLN A 137 8.23 5.50 -14.35
C GLN A 137 7.23 6.64 -14.52
N ILE A 138 7.69 7.87 -14.37
CA ILE A 138 6.97 9.05 -14.80
C ILE A 138 7.44 9.31 -16.22
N ASP A 139 6.58 8.99 -17.21
CA ASP A 139 6.89 9.28 -18.60
C ASP A 139 6.72 10.77 -18.85
N ILE A 140 7.83 11.46 -19.00
CA ILE A 140 7.86 12.88 -19.37
C ILE A 140 8.00 12.94 -20.89
N ASP A 141 7.05 13.60 -21.56
CA ASP A 141 7.20 13.85 -22.97
C ASP A 141 8.38 14.82 -23.19
N LEU A 142 9.35 14.39 -23.97
CA LEU A 142 10.55 15.20 -24.30
C LEU A 142 10.21 16.53 -24.99
N LEU A 143 8.98 16.70 -25.44
CA LEU A 143 8.46 17.89 -26.11
C LEU A 143 7.66 18.79 -25.18
N GLU A 144 7.32 18.32 -24.00
CA GLU A 144 6.69 19.12 -22.96
C GLU A 144 7.75 19.78 -22.09
N ALA A 145 7.70 21.10 -21.98
CA ALA A 145 8.67 21.89 -21.22
C ALA A 145 8.48 21.79 -19.69
N GLY A 146 7.95 20.67 -19.17
CA GLY A 146 7.75 20.51 -17.73
C GLY A 146 6.92 19.30 -17.34
N LEU A 147 6.66 19.18 -16.04
CA LEU A 147 5.80 18.16 -15.47
C LEU A 147 4.33 18.58 -15.60
N SER A 148 3.45 17.66 -15.94
CA SER A 148 2.01 17.90 -15.95
C SER A 148 1.45 18.09 -14.53
N SER A 149 0.25 18.66 -14.41
CA SER A 149 -0.44 18.79 -13.13
C SER A 149 -0.68 17.44 -12.44
N GLU A 150 -0.86 16.37 -13.22
CA GLU A 150 -0.98 15.01 -12.71
C GLU A 150 0.33 14.51 -12.09
N HIS A 151 1.46 14.81 -12.72
CA HIS A 151 2.78 14.48 -12.19
C HIS A 151 3.04 15.22 -10.87
N TYR A 152 2.70 16.51 -10.79
CA TYR A 152 2.82 17.28 -9.55
C TYR A 152 1.92 16.71 -8.44
N ALA A 153 0.66 16.37 -8.72
CA ALA A 153 -0.23 15.78 -7.73
C ALA A 153 0.29 14.45 -7.15
N ARG A 154 0.96 13.64 -7.98
CA ARG A 154 1.62 12.40 -7.53
C ARG A 154 2.84 12.68 -6.66
N LEU A 155 3.68 13.65 -7.05
CA LEU A 155 4.85 14.04 -6.29
C LEU A 155 4.46 14.68 -4.95
N ASP A 156 3.40 15.46 -4.90
CA ASP A 156 2.90 16.08 -3.68
C ASP A 156 2.42 15.03 -2.67
N LYS A 157 1.66 14.03 -3.12
CA LYS A 157 1.26 12.90 -2.26
C LYS A 157 2.47 12.13 -1.72
N MET A 158 3.48 11.91 -2.55
CA MET A 158 4.72 11.28 -2.11
C MET A 158 5.46 12.15 -1.10
N ALA A 159 5.52 13.46 -1.32
CA ALA A 159 6.16 14.41 -0.41
C ALA A 159 5.43 14.48 0.95
N GLU A 160 4.09 14.38 0.97
CA GLU A 160 3.33 14.31 2.21
C GLU A 160 3.67 13.04 3.01
N ALA A 161 3.71 11.87 2.34
CA ALA A 161 4.09 10.63 2.99
C ALA A 161 5.52 10.68 3.56
N LEU A 162 6.47 11.29 2.84
CA LEU A 162 7.85 11.44 3.29
C LEU A 162 7.98 12.44 4.46
N LYS A 163 7.14 13.47 4.53
CA LYS A 163 7.14 14.42 5.66
C LYS A 163 6.69 13.77 6.97
N GLU A 164 5.87 12.74 6.89
CA GLU A 164 5.36 12.05 8.07
C GLU A 164 6.32 11.00 8.62
N ASP A 165 7.15 10.43 7.76
CA ASP A 165 8.17 9.48 8.15
C ASP A 165 9.54 9.90 7.59
N ASN A 166 10.35 10.53 8.45
CA ASN A 166 11.68 11.01 8.11
C ASN A 166 12.73 9.90 7.96
N THR A 167 12.36 8.65 8.17
CA THR A 167 13.24 7.49 7.93
C THR A 167 13.21 7.04 6.48
N LEU A 168 12.16 7.41 5.74
CA LEU A 168 12.03 7.07 4.33
C LEU A 168 12.94 7.94 3.46
N ARG A 169 13.51 7.32 2.43
CA ARG A 169 14.31 8.01 1.41
C ARG A 169 13.89 7.56 0.04
N VAL A 170 13.62 8.51 -0.85
CA VAL A 170 13.31 8.25 -2.26
C VAL A 170 14.50 8.65 -3.12
N ARG A 171 14.88 7.76 -4.03
CA ARG A 171 15.88 8.04 -5.05
C ARG A 171 15.19 8.13 -6.41
N LEU A 172 15.17 9.30 -7.00
CA LEU A 172 14.72 9.50 -8.38
C LEU A 172 15.87 9.22 -9.34
N THR A 173 15.62 8.38 -10.34
CA THR A 173 16.60 8.05 -11.38
C THR A 173 15.99 8.37 -12.74
N GLN A 174 16.62 9.27 -13.47
CA GLN A 174 16.20 9.57 -14.84
C GLN A 174 16.67 8.45 -15.79
N ARG A 175 15.76 7.97 -16.61
CA ARG A 175 16.05 7.07 -17.72
C ARG A 175 15.63 7.72 -19.03
N VAL A 176 16.53 7.84 -19.98
CA VAL A 176 16.22 8.37 -21.31
C VAL A 176 16.30 7.22 -22.31
N ASN A 177 15.20 6.97 -23.03
CA ASN A 177 15.22 6.04 -24.15
C ASN A 177 15.66 6.79 -25.42
N TYR A 178 16.93 6.74 -25.72
CA TYR A 178 17.52 7.46 -26.86
C TYR A 178 16.93 7.05 -28.21
N LYS A 179 16.46 5.79 -28.38
CA LYS A 179 15.84 5.36 -29.63
C LYS A 179 14.48 6.04 -29.86
N SER A 180 13.64 6.05 -28.85
CA SER A 180 12.32 6.71 -28.94
C SER A 180 12.46 8.23 -29.04
N ALA A 181 13.44 8.82 -28.35
CA ALA A 181 13.75 10.25 -28.45
C ALA A 181 14.18 10.64 -29.87
N ALA A 182 15.10 9.91 -30.48
CA ALA A 182 15.57 10.16 -31.85
C ALA A 182 14.45 10.00 -32.89
N GLN A 183 13.59 8.99 -32.76
CA GLN A 183 12.45 8.79 -33.65
C GLN A 183 11.42 9.92 -33.55
N ARG A 184 11.14 10.42 -32.35
CA ARG A 184 10.21 11.53 -32.15
C ARG A 184 10.75 12.84 -32.74
N ILE A 185 12.03 13.14 -32.54
CA ILE A 185 12.69 14.33 -33.13
C ILE A 185 12.69 14.23 -34.66
N ALA A 186 12.99 13.07 -35.23
CA ALA A 186 12.95 12.85 -36.67
C ALA A 186 11.55 13.07 -37.26
N ASN A 187 10.52 12.55 -36.58
CA ASN A 187 9.12 12.74 -37.00
C ASN A 187 8.62 14.18 -36.87
N LEU A 188 9.17 14.95 -35.95
CA LEU A 188 8.88 16.40 -35.85
C LEU A 188 9.49 17.18 -37.01
N ASN A 189 10.74 16.92 -37.32
CA ASN A 189 11.41 17.57 -38.45
C ASN A 189 10.74 17.28 -39.79
N LEU A 190 10.10 16.08 -39.93
CA LEU A 190 9.32 15.71 -41.12
C LEU A 190 7.97 16.42 -41.21
N LYS A 191 7.42 16.92 -40.09
CA LYS A 191 6.13 17.66 -40.07
C LYS A 191 6.29 19.17 -40.26
N VAL A 192 7.51 19.69 -40.15
CA VAL A 192 7.83 21.14 -40.27
C VAL A 192 8.42 21.46 -41.64
N ALA A 193 8.76 20.45 -42.44
CA ALA A 193 9.18 20.56 -43.83
C ALA A 193 8.03 20.34 -44.79
#